data_be0cf87c220d18e49b07a9761d2b280d
#
_entry.id   be0cf87c220d18e49b07a9761d2b280d
#
_cell.length_a   1.000
_cell.length_b   1.000
_cell.length_c   1.000
_cell.angle_alpha   90.00
_cell.angle_beta   90.00
_cell.angle_gamma   90.00
#
_symmetry.space_group_name_H-M   'P 1'
#
loop_
_entity.id
_entity.type
_entity.pdbx_description
1 polymer ?
#
loop_
_entity_poly.entity_id
_entity_poly.type
_entity_poly.pdbx_seq_one_letter_code
_entity_poly.pdbx_strand_id
1 'polypeptide(L)'
;MSHKNFVVIGGSKGIGHAIVERLVGQNNNVTVISRNIDEMDTNPLIQYIQKDITKDELSPSELPDIIDGLVYCPGSIVLKPFKSLSEEQFSEDFAINCLGAVKSIKATLNALKKSESHPSIILFSTVAVSQGMPFHASIAAAKGAVEGLTKSLAAEFAPTIRVNCIAPSLTDTSLASKILSSPEKIQAAEQRHPLKAIGNAQDLAGMAIFLLSDEAKWISGQIMHVDGGMSTLRV
;
A
#
# COMPACT_ATOMS: atom_id res chain seq x y z
N MET A 1 -22.48 11.29 -12.35
CA MET A 1 -21.41 10.28 -12.46
C MET A 1 -21.73 9.17 -11.48
N SER A 2 -21.64 7.91 -11.89
CA SER A 2 -21.84 6.78 -10.96
C SER A 2 -20.68 6.77 -9.94
N HIS A 3 -20.99 6.52 -8.67
CA HIS A 3 -19.96 6.32 -7.64
C HIS A 3 -19.14 5.09 -8.00
N LYS A 4 -17.80 5.21 -7.97
CA LYS A 4 -16.90 4.06 -8.09
C LYS A 4 -16.76 3.39 -6.72
N ASN A 5 -16.49 2.08 -6.71
CA ASN A 5 -16.30 1.29 -5.49
C ASN A 5 -14.84 0.90 -5.33
N PHE A 6 -14.24 1.27 -4.22
CA PHE A 6 -12.86 0.96 -3.88
C PHE A 6 -12.77 0.09 -2.63
N VAL A 7 -11.81 -0.82 -2.61
CA VAL A 7 -11.47 -1.60 -1.42
C VAL A 7 -10.08 -1.19 -0.95
N VAL A 8 -9.96 -0.78 0.31
CA VAL A 8 -8.69 -0.37 0.92
C VAL A 8 -8.40 -1.27 2.11
N ILE A 9 -7.43 -2.17 1.94
CA ILE A 9 -6.92 -2.99 3.05
C ILE A 9 -5.93 -2.15 3.84
N GLY A 10 -6.11 -2.08 5.16
CA GLY A 10 -5.29 -1.24 6.04
C GLY A 10 -5.65 0.24 5.98
N GLY A 11 -6.91 0.56 5.65
CA GLY A 11 -7.40 1.95 5.49
C GLY A 11 -7.68 2.71 6.78
N SER A 12 -7.42 2.15 7.96
CA SER A 12 -7.75 2.81 9.24
C SER A 12 -6.70 3.81 9.73
N LYS A 13 -5.47 3.79 9.22
CA LYS A 13 -4.36 4.66 9.68
C LYS A 13 -3.38 4.96 8.53
N GLY A 14 -2.58 6.02 8.73
CA GLY A 14 -1.45 6.36 7.87
C GLY A 14 -1.83 6.54 6.39
N ILE A 15 -1.05 5.95 5.49
CA ILE A 15 -1.23 6.09 4.04
C ILE A 15 -2.60 5.59 3.58
N GLY A 16 -3.04 4.44 4.11
CA GLY A 16 -4.35 3.87 3.77
C GLY A 16 -5.51 4.80 4.14
N HIS A 17 -5.46 5.42 5.32
CA HIS A 17 -6.46 6.41 5.76
C HIS A 17 -6.47 7.64 4.85
N ALA A 18 -5.31 8.19 4.52
CA ALA A 18 -5.20 9.32 3.60
C ALA A 18 -5.76 9.01 2.20
N ILE A 19 -5.64 7.76 1.73
CA ILE A 19 -6.26 7.31 0.49
C ILE A 19 -7.79 7.25 0.63
N VAL A 20 -8.29 6.70 1.74
CA VAL A 20 -9.76 6.65 2.02
C VAL A 20 -10.36 8.04 2.03
N GLU A 21 -9.75 9.00 2.76
CA GLU A 21 -10.22 10.40 2.79
C GLU A 21 -10.32 11.01 1.39
N ARG A 22 -9.30 10.82 0.54
CA ARG A 22 -9.30 11.35 -0.83
C ARG A 22 -10.33 10.69 -1.73
N LEU A 23 -10.52 9.37 -1.64
CA LEU A 23 -11.54 8.65 -2.41
C LEU A 23 -12.94 9.10 -2.04
N VAL A 24 -13.23 9.25 -0.76
CA VAL A 24 -14.50 9.75 -0.24
C VAL A 24 -14.71 11.22 -0.62
N GLY A 25 -13.66 12.05 -0.54
CA GLY A 25 -13.69 13.44 -0.99
C GLY A 25 -14.00 13.59 -2.48
N GLN A 26 -13.77 12.55 -3.28
CA GLN A 26 -14.18 12.45 -4.69
C GLN A 26 -15.55 11.77 -4.88
N ASN A 27 -16.31 11.60 -3.78
CA ASN A 27 -17.64 11.02 -3.78
C ASN A 27 -17.69 9.55 -4.23
N ASN A 28 -16.69 8.74 -3.88
CA ASN A 28 -16.64 7.32 -4.14
C ASN A 28 -17.01 6.50 -2.90
N ASN A 29 -17.55 5.29 -3.10
CA ASN A 29 -17.76 4.33 -2.04
C ASN A 29 -16.44 3.62 -1.70
N VAL A 30 -16.17 3.44 -0.41
CA VAL A 30 -14.92 2.80 0.05
C VAL A 30 -15.24 1.71 1.07
N THR A 31 -14.84 0.47 0.80
CA THR A 31 -14.82 -0.61 1.77
C THR A 31 -13.43 -0.66 2.41
N VAL A 32 -13.36 -0.36 3.69
CA VAL A 32 -12.13 -0.38 4.50
C VAL A 32 -12.05 -1.68 5.28
N ILE A 33 -10.95 -2.41 5.11
CA ILE A 33 -10.69 -3.64 5.85
C ILE A 33 -9.48 -3.41 6.75
N SER A 34 -9.68 -3.53 8.06
CA SER A 34 -8.64 -3.25 9.06
C SER A 34 -8.87 -4.06 10.34
N ARG A 35 -7.80 -4.28 11.09
CA ARG A 35 -7.85 -5.01 12.38
C ARG A 35 -8.60 -4.25 13.46
N ASN A 36 -8.48 -2.91 13.46
CA ASN A 36 -9.13 -2.01 14.43
C ASN A 36 -9.95 -0.99 13.66
N ILE A 37 -11.21 -0.83 14.09
CA ILE A 37 -12.19 0.10 13.50
C ILE A 37 -12.86 0.97 14.57
N ASP A 38 -12.35 0.98 15.81
CA ASP A 38 -13.03 1.55 16.99
C ASP A 38 -13.20 3.08 16.95
N GLU A 39 -12.40 3.80 16.16
CA GLU A 39 -12.40 5.28 16.07
C GLU A 39 -12.63 5.74 14.63
N MET A 40 -13.52 5.04 13.91
CA MET A 40 -13.71 5.29 12.48
C MET A 40 -14.81 6.33 12.21
N ASP A 41 -14.61 7.09 11.14
CA ASP A 41 -15.55 8.09 10.64
C ASP A 41 -16.91 7.46 10.30
N THR A 42 -17.99 8.15 10.65
CA THR A 42 -19.38 7.74 10.36
C THR A 42 -19.84 8.14 8.95
N ASN A 43 -18.93 8.38 8.02
CA ASN A 43 -19.26 8.78 6.66
C ASN A 43 -20.04 7.66 5.94
N PRO A 44 -21.23 7.94 5.37
CA PRO A 44 -22.07 6.94 4.72
C PRO A 44 -21.46 6.30 3.47
N LEU A 45 -20.42 6.90 2.89
CA LEU A 45 -19.68 6.33 1.77
C LEU A 45 -18.63 5.30 2.20
N ILE A 46 -18.45 5.08 3.51
CA ILE A 46 -17.44 4.15 4.03
C ILE A 46 -18.13 2.96 4.69
N GLN A 47 -17.80 1.77 4.22
CA GLN A 47 -18.13 0.51 4.89
C GLN A 47 -16.87 -0.02 5.59
N TYR A 48 -16.97 -0.36 6.86
CA TYR A 48 -15.86 -0.96 7.62
C TYR A 48 -16.07 -2.45 7.85
N ILE A 49 -15.02 -3.24 7.60
CA ILE A 49 -14.96 -4.68 7.88
C ILE A 49 -13.77 -4.93 8.79
N GLN A 50 -14.02 -5.40 10.00
CA GLN A 50 -12.97 -5.73 10.95
C GLN A 50 -12.39 -7.11 10.67
N LYS A 51 -11.16 -7.17 10.15
CA LYS A 51 -10.43 -8.41 9.87
C LYS A 51 -8.92 -8.24 9.98
N ASP A 52 -8.24 -9.28 10.44
CA ASP A 52 -6.80 -9.43 10.28
C ASP A 52 -6.53 -10.25 9.01
N ILE A 53 -6.14 -9.58 7.93
CA ILE A 53 -5.92 -10.20 6.62
C ILE A 53 -4.85 -11.31 6.64
N THR A 54 -4.00 -11.38 7.67
CA THR A 54 -3.01 -12.45 7.80
C THR A 54 -3.62 -13.74 8.34
N LYS A 55 -4.69 -13.64 9.13
CA LYS A 55 -5.34 -14.75 9.85
C LYS A 55 -6.71 -15.08 9.29
N ASP A 56 -7.50 -14.05 9.04
CA ASP A 56 -8.90 -14.19 8.67
C ASP A 56 -9.04 -14.43 7.16
N GLU A 57 -10.09 -15.14 6.80
CA GLU A 57 -10.50 -15.29 5.41
C GLU A 57 -11.37 -14.09 5.02
N LEU A 58 -11.08 -13.51 3.87
CA LEU A 58 -11.88 -12.47 3.25
C LEU A 58 -12.82 -13.10 2.22
N SER A 59 -14.11 -13.22 2.58
CA SER A 59 -15.10 -13.78 1.67
C SER A 59 -15.50 -12.76 0.59
N PRO A 60 -15.61 -13.16 -0.69
CA PRO A 60 -16.17 -12.29 -1.73
C PRO A 60 -17.59 -11.79 -1.42
N SER A 61 -18.38 -12.51 -0.63
CA SER A 61 -19.75 -12.11 -0.24
C SER A 61 -19.79 -10.91 0.73
N GLU A 62 -18.67 -10.55 1.33
CA GLU A 62 -18.56 -9.38 2.21
C GLU A 62 -18.16 -8.11 1.45
N LEU A 63 -17.84 -8.25 0.16
CA LEU A 63 -17.30 -7.20 -0.69
C LEU A 63 -18.35 -6.70 -1.70
N PRO A 64 -18.19 -5.50 -2.26
CA PRO A 64 -19.02 -5.04 -3.37
C PRO A 64 -18.97 -5.99 -4.57
N ASP A 65 -20.11 -6.15 -5.26
CA ASP A 65 -20.20 -6.98 -6.47
C ASP A 65 -19.34 -6.48 -7.64
N ILE A 66 -19.10 -5.18 -7.69
CA ILE A 66 -18.23 -4.50 -8.65
C ILE A 66 -17.21 -3.67 -7.87
N ILE A 67 -15.93 -3.83 -8.19
CA ILE A 67 -14.83 -3.09 -7.57
C ILE A 67 -14.02 -2.40 -8.68
N ASP A 68 -13.83 -1.08 -8.55
CA ASP A 68 -13.10 -0.25 -9.49
C ASP A 68 -11.62 -0.07 -9.11
N GLY A 69 -11.27 -0.42 -7.89
CA GLY A 69 -9.88 -0.44 -7.45
C GLY A 69 -9.67 -1.11 -6.09
N LEU A 70 -8.50 -1.74 -5.96
CA LEU A 70 -8.00 -2.35 -4.73
C LEU A 70 -6.70 -1.67 -4.32
N VAL A 71 -6.61 -1.28 -3.05
CA VAL A 71 -5.37 -0.79 -2.45
C VAL A 71 -4.98 -1.69 -1.28
N TYR A 72 -3.74 -2.20 -1.29
CA TYR A 72 -3.21 -3.00 -0.19
C TYR A 72 -2.12 -2.22 0.55
N CYS A 73 -2.47 -1.65 1.71
CA CYS A 73 -1.59 -0.82 2.55
C CYS A 73 -0.92 -1.53 3.74
N PRO A 74 -1.36 -2.73 4.22
CA PRO A 74 -0.70 -3.32 5.37
C PRO A 74 0.79 -3.55 5.15
N GLY A 75 1.56 -3.32 6.20
CA GLY A 75 3.00 -3.52 6.18
C GLY A 75 3.56 -3.66 7.59
N SER A 76 4.82 -4.08 7.66
CA SER A 76 5.63 -4.19 8.86
C SER A 76 6.97 -3.49 8.65
N ILE A 77 7.61 -3.10 9.75
CA ILE A 77 9.00 -2.61 9.74
C ILE A 77 9.73 -3.25 10.91
N VAL A 78 10.64 -4.17 10.61
CA VAL A 78 11.55 -4.77 11.59
C VAL A 78 12.99 -4.51 11.12
N LEU A 79 13.67 -3.58 11.80
CA LEU A 79 15.04 -3.20 11.46
C LEU A 79 16.00 -3.80 12.48
N LYS A 80 16.73 -4.86 12.07
CA LYS A 80 17.69 -5.58 12.91
C LYS A 80 18.92 -6.03 12.09
N PRO A 81 20.09 -6.20 12.73
CA PRO A 81 21.21 -6.89 12.10
C PRO A 81 20.79 -8.27 11.61
N PHE A 82 21.28 -8.70 10.44
CA PHE A 82 20.89 -9.98 9.83
C PHE A 82 21.00 -11.18 10.78
N LYS A 83 22.12 -11.25 11.55
CA LYS A 83 22.35 -12.31 12.52
C LYS A 83 21.31 -12.37 13.67
N SER A 84 20.56 -11.30 13.87
CA SER A 84 19.54 -11.18 14.94
C SER A 84 18.12 -11.33 14.40
N LEU A 85 17.95 -11.56 13.09
CA LEU A 85 16.66 -11.89 12.48
C LEU A 85 16.45 -13.40 12.52
N SER A 86 15.32 -13.85 13.02
CA SER A 86 14.92 -15.26 12.96
C SER A 86 14.15 -15.56 11.67
N GLU A 87 14.03 -16.83 11.31
CA GLU A 87 13.24 -17.27 10.15
C GLU A 87 11.75 -16.92 10.32
N GLU A 88 11.24 -16.93 11.56
CA GLU A 88 9.87 -16.53 11.88
C GLU A 88 9.62 -15.05 11.51
N GLN A 89 10.61 -14.16 11.75
CA GLN A 89 10.49 -12.76 11.39
C GLN A 89 10.44 -12.56 9.87
N PHE A 90 11.22 -13.33 9.09
CA PHE A 90 11.09 -13.36 7.64
C PHE A 90 9.70 -13.84 7.20
N SER A 91 9.21 -14.92 7.83
CA SER A 91 7.88 -15.48 7.53
C SER A 91 6.75 -14.51 7.88
N GLU A 92 6.84 -13.83 9.01
CA GLU A 92 5.86 -12.80 9.42
C GLU A 92 5.86 -11.60 8.46
N ASP A 93 7.04 -11.06 8.11
CA ASP A 93 7.13 -9.96 7.15
C ASP A 93 6.57 -10.38 5.79
N PHE A 94 6.85 -11.60 5.34
CA PHE A 94 6.32 -12.12 4.08
C PHE A 94 4.80 -12.33 4.15
N ALA A 95 4.28 -12.86 5.27
CA ALA A 95 2.85 -13.06 5.47
C ALA A 95 2.07 -11.74 5.41
N ILE A 96 2.54 -10.70 6.11
CA ILE A 96 1.88 -9.40 6.14
C ILE A 96 2.01 -8.69 4.79
N ASN A 97 3.23 -8.59 4.24
CA ASN A 97 3.48 -7.72 3.10
C ASN A 97 3.10 -8.35 1.77
N CYS A 98 3.28 -9.67 1.60
CA CYS A 98 3.07 -10.35 0.32
C CYS A 98 1.84 -11.26 0.34
N LEU A 99 1.75 -12.24 1.24
CA LEU A 99 0.63 -13.19 1.23
C LEU A 99 -0.71 -12.52 1.54
N GLY A 100 -0.74 -11.52 2.43
CA GLY A 100 -1.94 -10.73 2.68
C GLY A 100 -2.43 -10.01 1.41
N ALA A 101 -1.52 -9.47 0.59
CA ALA A 101 -1.85 -8.89 -0.70
C ALA A 101 -2.43 -9.95 -1.66
N VAL A 102 -1.80 -11.13 -1.73
CA VAL A 102 -2.30 -12.25 -2.56
C VAL A 102 -3.71 -12.67 -2.15
N LYS A 103 -3.97 -12.84 -0.85
CA LYS A 103 -5.32 -13.17 -0.33
C LYS A 103 -6.34 -12.10 -0.74
N SER A 104 -6.00 -10.83 -0.53
CA SER A 104 -6.88 -9.70 -0.87
C SER A 104 -7.20 -9.63 -2.36
N ILE A 105 -6.20 -9.81 -3.22
CA ILE A 105 -6.38 -9.83 -4.68
C ILE A 105 -7.27 -11.01 -5.08
N LYS A 106 -7.04 -12.21 -4.55
CA LYS A 106 -7.89 -13.38 -4.87
C LYS A 106 -9.34 -13.15 -4.49
N ALA A 107 -9.62 -12.56 -3.31
CA ALA A 107 -10.97 -12.29 -2.86
C ALA A 107 -11.70 -11.24 -3.72
N THR A 108 -10.98 -10.24 -4.25
CA THR A 108 -11.54 -9.13 -5.03
C THR A 108 -11.54 -9.36 -6.54
N LEU A 109 -10.81 -10.35 -7.05
CA LEU A 109 -10.50 -10.49 -8.47
C LEU A 109 -11.75 -10.58 -9.36
N ASN A 110 -12.75 -11.35 -8.94
CA ASN A 110 -13.98 -11.49 -9.73
C ASN A 110 -14.78 -10.20 -9.78
N ALA A 111 -14.81 -9.43 -8.70
CA ALA A 111 -15.48 -8.13 -8.64
C ALA A 111 -14.72 -7.05 -9.45
N LEU A 112 -13.38 -7.08 -9.44
CA LEU A 112 -12.55 -6.23 -10.28
C LEU A 112 -12.79 -6.51 -11.77
N LYS A 113 -12.89 -7.77 -12.17
CA LYS A 113 -13.16 -8.16 -13.58
C LYS A 113 -14.53 -7.71 -14.09
N LYS A 114 -15.48 -7.43 -13.21
CA LYS A 114 -16.82 -6.91 -13.58
C LYS A 114 -16.83 -5.40 -13.81
N SER A 115 -15.80 -4.67 -13.38
CA SER A 115 -15.72 -3.23 -13.59
C SER A 115 -15.43 -2.91 -15.05
N GLU A 116 -16.18 -1.95 -15.59
CA GLU A 116 -15.98 -1.40 -16.93
C GLU A 116 -15.11 -0.12 -16.93
N SER A 117 -14.62 0.30 -15.77
CA SER A 117 -13.88 1.54 -15.57
C SER A 117 -12.35 1.38 -15.48
N HIS A 118 -11.77 0.41 -16.19
CA HIS A 118 -10.33 0.14 -16.18
C HIS A 118 -9.75 -0.04 -14.75
N PRO A 119 -10.23 -1.02 -13.99
CA PRO A 119 -9.91 -1.19 -12.59
C PRO A 119 -8.39 -1.29 -12.33
N SER A 120 -7.98 -0.87 -11.14
CA SER A 120 -6.56 -0.77 -10.78
C SER A 120 -6.28 -1.39 -9.42
N ILE A 121 -5.17 -2.11 -9.31
CA ILE A 121 -4.63 -2.65 -8.05
C ILE A 121 -3.37 -1.88 -7.71
N ILE A 122 -3.31 -1.36 -6.47
CA ILE A 122 -2.15 -0.64 -5.94
C ILE A 122 -1.56 -1.41 -4.77
N LEU A 123 -0.29 -1.74 -4.91
CA LEU A 123 0.53 -2.37 -3.86
C LEU A 123 1.58 -1.39 -3.34
N PHE A 124 2.16 -1.69 -2.18
CA PHE A 124 3.22 -0.86 -1.60
C PHE A 124 4.50 -1.67 -1.39
N SER A 125 5.60 -1.19 -1.98
CA SER A 125 6.97 -1.62 -1.76
C SER A 125 7.71 -0.67 -0.81
N THR A 126 8.99 -0.48 -1.01
CA THR A 126 9.88 0.45 -0.31
C THR A 126 11.14 0.70 -1.13
N VAL A 127 11.74 1.87 -0.99
CA VAL A 127 13.06 2.17 -1.59
C VAL A 127 14.17 1.19 -1.16
N ALA A 128 14.00 0.51 -0.02
CA ALA A 128 14.97 -0.46 0.47
C ALA A 128 15.12 -1.70 -0.44
N VAL A 129 14.21 -1.93 -1.39
CA VAL A 129 14.34 -2.98 -2.41
C VAL A 129 15.34 -2.57 -3.50
N SER A 130 15.24 -1.34 -3.99
CA SER A 130 16.11 -0.82 -5.05
C SER A 130 17.45 -0.32 -4.52
N GLN A 131 17.50 0.11 -3.26
CA GLN A 131 18.71 0.53 -2.57
C GLN A 131 19.06 -0.47 -1.48
N GLY A 132 20.29 -0.96 -1.46
CA GLY A 132 20.77 -1.76 -0.33
C GLY A 132 20.84 -0.92 0.94
N MET A 133 20.00 -1.25 1.91
CA MET A 133 19.97 -0.57 3.21
C MET A 133 20.33 -1.53 4.34
N PRO A 134 21.24 -1.15 5.27
CA PRO A 134 21.56 -2.00 6.41
C PRO A 134 20.32 -2.22 7.28
N PHE A 135 20.23 -3.39 7.89
CA PHE A 135 19.13 -3.82 8.81
C PHE A 135 17.77 -4.04 8.15
N HIS A 136 17.65 -3.99 6.84
CA HIS A 136 16.36 -4.13 6.12
C HIS A 136 16.15 -5.52 5.49
N ALA A 137 16.95 -6.54 5.82
CA ALA A 137 16.97 -7.80 5.07
C ALA A 137 15.60 -8.48 4.95
N SER A 138 14.82 -8.63 6.04
CA SER A 138 13.52 -9.30 6.00
C SER A 138 12.48 -8.49 5.21
N ILE A 139 12.37 -7.19 5.52
CA ILE A 139 11.39 -6.33 4.85
C ILE A 139 11.72 -6.10 3.37
N ALA A 140 13.02 -5.96 3.02
CA ALA A 140 13.42 -5.82 1.62
C ALA A 140 13.12 -7.10 0.81
N ALA A 141 13.33 -8.29 1.39
CA ALA A 141 12.96 -9.55 0.76
C ALA A 141 11.44 -9.66 0.53
N ALA A 142 10.63 -9.36 1.55
CA ALA A 142 9.16 -9.41 1.45
C ALA A 142 8.61 -8.39 0.45
N LYS A 143 9.16 -7.16 0.43
CA LYS A 143 8.74 -6.10 -0.50
C LYS A 143 9.28 -6.31 -1.92
N GLY A 144 10.43 -6.95 -2.08
CA GLY A 144 10.92 -7.41 -3.39
C GLY A 144 9.98 -8.45 -4.02
N ALA A 145 9.42 -9.35 -3.19
CA ALA A 145 8.38 -10.26 -3.65
C ALA A 145 7.11 -9.52 -4.12
N VAL A 146 6.71 -8.44 -3.46
CA VAL A 146 5.58 -7.59 -3.89
C VAL A 146 5.86 -6.95 -5.25
N GLU A 147 7.08 -6.49 -5.53
CA GLU A 147 7.45 -5.94 -6.84
C GLU A 147 7.41 -6.99 -7.95
N GLY A 148 7.89 -8.20 -7.67
CA GLY A 148 7.77 -9.34 -8.59
C GLY A 148 6.31 -9.70 -8.85
N LEU A 149 5.49 -9.78 -7.79
CA LEU A 149 4.05 -10.02 -7.87
C LEU A 149 3.35 -8.94 -8.71
N THR A 150 3.67 -7.67 -8.52
CA THR A 150 3.13 -6.54 -9.29
C THR A 150 3.31 -6.75 -10.79
N LYS A 151 4.53 -7.05 -11.22
CA LYS A 151 4.85 -7.23 -12.65
C LYS A 151 4.16 -8.47 -13.24
N SER A 152 4.16 -9.58 -12.51
CA SER A 152 3.53 -10.81 -12.94
C SER A 152 2.01 -10.64 -13.12
N LEU A 153 1.34 -10.06 -12.11
CA LEU A 153 -0.11 -9.83 -12.17
C LEU A 153 -0.49 -8.77 -13.20
N ALA A 154 0.33 -7.73 -13.41
CA ALA A 154 0.11 -6.75 -14.46
C ALA A 154 0.10 -7.42 -15.85
N ALA A 155 1.00 -8.36 -16.09
CA ALA A 155 1.05 -9.12 -17.35
C ALA A 155 -0.13 -10.08 -17.49
N GLU A 156 -0.50 -10.78 -16.41
CA GLU A 156 -1.59 -11.77 -16.42
C GLU A 156 -2.97 -11.12 -16.57
N PHE A 157 -3.18 -9.94 -15.95
CA PHE A 157 -4.49 -9.31 -15.93
C PHE A 157 -4.72 -8.30 -17.06
N ALA A 158 -3.69 -7.98 -17.82
CA ALA A 158 -3.83 -7.12 -19.00
C ALA A 158 -4.75 -7.78 -20.05
N PRO A 159 -5.58 -6.99 -20.76
CA PRO A 159 -5.74 -5.54 -20.68
C PRO A 159 -6.80 -5.07 -19.66
N THR A 160 -7.38 -5.98 -18.87
CA THR A 160 -8.58 -5.74 -18.07
C THR A 160 -8.30 -4.97 -16.80
N ILE A 161 -7.24 -5.33 -16.04
CA ILE A 161 -6.91 -4.75 -14.74
C ILE A 161 -5.47 -4.26 -14.77
N ARG A 162 -5.23 -3.03 -14.35
CA ARG A 162 -3.89 -2.49 -14.16
C ARG A 162 -3.36 -2.84 -12.77
N VAL A 163 -2.08 -3.15 -12.64
CA VAL A 163 -1.44 -3.45 -11.36
C VAL A 163 -0.16 -2.64 -11.26
N ASN A 164 -0.06 -1.79 -10.24
CA ASN A 164 1.11 -0.95 -9.99
C ASN A 164 1.52 -0.99 -8.52
N CYS A 165 2.75 -0.64 -8.25
CA CYS A 165 3.30 -0.59 -6.90
C CYS A 165 3.89 0.79 -6.63
N ILE A 166 3.69 1.30 -5.42
CA ILE A 166 4.32 2.52 -4.93
C ILE A 166 5.46 2.12 -3.99
N ALA A 167 6.65 2.67 -4.18
CA ALA A 167 7.82 2.43 -3.35
C ALA A 167 8.18 3.73 -2.59
N PRO A 168 7.68 3.90 -1.35
CA PRO A 168 7.99 5.05 -0.52
C PRO A 168 9.38 4.96 0.10
N SER A 169 9.94 6.10 0.46
CA SER A 169 10.96 6.23 1.49
C SER A 169 10.29 6.46 2.85
N LEU A 170 11.07 6.90 3.84
CA LEU A 170 10.57 7.15 5.20
C LEU A 170 9.44 8.18 5.15
N THR A 171 8.28 7.76 5.63
CA THR A 171 7.05 8.54 5.62
C THR A 171 6.53 8.66 7.05
N ASP A 172 6.15 9.86 7.47
CA ASP A 172 5.57 10.10 8.79
C ASP A 172 4.21 9.43 8.91
N THR A 173 4.21 8.31 9.62
CA THR A 173 3.05 7.46 9.90
C THR A 173 3.23 6.76 11.23
N SER A 174 2.15 6.23 11.80
CA SER A 174 2.23 5.43 13.03
C SER A 174 3.19 4.24 12.92
N LEU A 175 3.37 3.67 11.72
CA LEU A 175 4.31 2.58 11.48
C LEU A 175 5.78 3.03 11.63
N ALA A 176 6.10 4.27 11.29
CA ALA A 176 7.43 4.85 11.38
C ALA A 176 7.73 5.51 12.75
N SER A 177 6.78 5.56 13.67
CA SER A 177 6.88 6.32 14.93
C SER A 177 8.12 5.98 15.77
N LYS A 178 8.55 4.72 15.80
CA LYS A 178 9.79 4.31 16.52
C LYS A 178 11.05 4.85 15.84
N ILE A 179 11.04 5.01 14.52
CA ILE A 179 12.17 5.54 13.75
C ILE A 179 12.22 7.06 13.89
N LEU A 180 11.06 7.71 13.94
CA LEU A 180 10.88 9.16 14.05
C LEU A 180 10.60 9.62 15.50
N SER A 181 11.20 8.96 16.49
CA SER A 181 10.85 9.11 17.91
C SER A 181 11.43 10.34 18.60
N SER A 182 12.26 11.15 17.91
CA SER A 182 12.77 12.42 18.44
C SER A 182 13.02 13.43 17.33
N PRO A 183 13.04 14.76 17.63
CA PRO A 183 13.37 15.80 16.65
C PRO A 183 14.69 15.58 15.94
N GLU A 184 15.73 15.10 16.64
CA GLU A 184 17.05 14.83 16.07
C GLU A 184 17.02 13.71 15.05
N LYS A 185 16.21 12.65 15.30
CA LYS A 185 16.02 11.54 14.34
C LYS A 185 15.23 11.98 13.12
N ILE A 186 14.24 12.84 13.30
CA ILE A 186 13.46 13.44 12.20
C ILE A 186 14.41 14.27 11.35
N GLN A 187 15.18 15.20 11.93
CA GLN A 187 16.12 16.02 11.22
C GLN A 187 17.20 15.20 10.49
N ALA A 188 17.74 14.16 11.13
CA ALA A 188 18.68 13.25 10.49
C ALA A 188 18.07 12.48 9.32
N ALA A 189 16.80 12.13 9.39
CA ALA A 189 16.07 11.50 8.30
C ALA A 189 15.84 12.48 7.13
N GLU A 190 15.41 13.71 7.40
CA GLU A 190 15.23 14.78 6.42
C GLU A 190 16.54 15.05 5.65
N GLN A 191 17.66 15.18 6.37
CA GLN A 191 18.96 15.47 5.74
C GLN A 191 19.43 14.36 4.77
N ARG A 192 18.99 13.13 4.95
CA ARG A 192 19.31 12.02 4.04
C ARG A 192 18.56 12.10 2.71
N HIS A 193 17.40 12.77 2.67
CA HIS A 193 16.62 12.90 1.45
C HIS A 193 17.13 14.09 0.62
N PRO A 194 17.24 13.96 -0.71
CA PRO A 194 17.55 15.09 -1.58
C PRO A 194 16.62 16.29 -1.38
N LEU A 195 15.33 16.10 -1.20
CA LEU A 195 14.36 17.18 -0.96
C LEU A 195 14.38 17.72 0.48
N LYS A 196 15.29 17.24 1.35
CA LYS A 196 15.45 17.69 2.74
C LYS A 196 14.16 17.63 3.57
N ALA A 197 13.33 16.66 3.28
CA ALA A 197 12.07 16.38 3.98
C ALA A 197 11.81 14.87 4.03
N ILE A 198 11.12 14.41 5.06
CA ILE A 198 10.48 13.08 5.07
C ILE A 198 9.12 13.18 4.37
N GLY A 199 8.65 12.07 3.79
CA GLY A 199 7.32 12.01 3.19
C GLY A 199 6.21 12.08 4.25
N ASN A 200 5.01 12.43 3.84
CA ASN A 200 3.80 12.32 4.64
C ASN A 200 2.77 11.42 3.94
N ALA A 201 1.73 10.99 4.66
CA ALA A 201 0.73 10.09 4.14
C ALA A 201 0.01 10.64 2.88
N GLN A 202 -0.18 11.96 2.81
CA GLN A 202 -0.86 12.62 1.69
C GLN A 202 -0.02 12.61 0.40
N ASP A 203 1.32 12.60 0.48
CA ASP A 203 2.20 12.49 -0.68
C ASP A 203 1.98 11.15 -1.38
N LEU A 204 1.93 10.06 -0.58
CA LEU A 204 1.72 8.71 -1.08
C LEU A 204 0.27 8.50 -1.59
N ALA A 205 -0.71 9.06 -0.86
CA ALA A 205 -2.11 9.03 -1.26
C ALA A 205 -2.31 9.74 -2.62
N GLY A 206 -1.62 10.85 -2.88
CA GLY A 206 -1.66 11.54 -4.17
C GLY A 206 -1.30 10.62 -5.34
N MET A 207 -0.20 9.90 -5.24
CA MET A 207 0.22 8.93 -6.25
C MET A 207 -0.77 7.77 -6.37
N ALA A 208 -1.29 7.25 -5.25
CA ALA A 208 -2.27 6.16 -5.28
C ALA A 208 -3.56 6.57 -6.00
N ILE A 209 -4.11 7.76 -5.71
CA ILE A 209 -5.30 8.31 -6.37
C ILE A 209 -5.05 8.49 -7.87
N PHE A 210 -3.90 9.04 -8.27
CA PHE A 210 -3.52 9.15 -9.68
C PHE A 210 -3.52 7.77 -10.36
N LEU A 211 -2.86 6.76 -9.77
CA LEU A 211 -2.79 5.42 -10.33
C LEU A 211 -4.15 4.68 -10.35
N LEU A 212 -5.09 5.04 -9.48
CA LEU A 212 -6.46 4.53 -9.48
C LEU A 212 -7.34 5.21 -10.54
N SER A 213 -6.97 6.40 -11.00
CA SER A 213 -7.76 7.19 -11.94
C SER A 213 -7.60 6.76 -13.39
N ASP A 214 -8.48 7.29 -14.26
CA ASP A 214 -8.43 7.08 -15.70
C ASP A 214 -7.24 7.83 -16.37
N GLU A 215 -6.64 8.80 -15.68
CA GLU A 215 -5.43 9.49 -16.12
C GLU A 215 -4.21 8.54 -16.21
N ALA A 216 -4.21 7.48 -15.40
CA ALA A 216 -3.18 6.45 -15.39
C ALA A 216 -3.52 5.21 -16.25
N LYS A 217 -4.49 5.29 -17.17
CA LYS A 217 -4.95 4.15 -17.98
C LYS A 217 -3.86 3.48 -18.83
N TRP A 218 -2.75 4.18 -19.10
CA TRP A 218 -1.60 3.67 -19.85
C TRP A 218 -0.42 3.25 -18.95
N ILE A 219 -0.67 3.10 -17.63
CA ILE A 219 0.35 2.75 -16.63
C ILE A 219 -0.02 1.42 -15.98
N SER A 220 0.78 0.37 -16.21
CA SER A 220 0.65 -0.94 -15.57
C SER A 220 2.02 -1.60 -15.43
N GLY A 221 2.21 -2.41 -14.38
CA GLY A 221 3.46 -3.11 -14.09
C GLY A 221 4.57 -2.23 -13.54
N GLN A 222 4.29 -0.98 -13.15
CA GLN A 222 5.30 -0.01 -12.71
C GLN A 222 5.53 -0.04 -11.20
N ILE A 223 6.77 0.24 -10.81
CA ILE A 223 7.17 0.50 -9.43
C ILE A 223 7.48 1.99 -9.35
N MET A 224 6.54 2.76 -8.77
CA MET A 224 6.62 4.22 -8.70
C MET A 224 7.29 4.65 -7.40
N HIS A 225 8.49 5.20 -7.48
CA HIS A 225 9.19 5.75 -6.32
C HIS A 225 8.59 7.10 -5.92
N VAL A 226 8.15 7.21 -4.67
CA VAL A 226 7.66 8.46 -4.04
C VAL A 226 8.50 8.63 -2.77
N ASP A 227 9.68 9.22 -2.90
CA ASP A 227 10.78 9.05 -1.95
C ASP A 227 11.64 10.30 -1.72
N GLY A 228 11.20 11.45 -2.18
CA GLY A 228 11.99 12.69 -2.07
C GLY A 228 13.32 12.66 -2.83
N GLY A 229 13.41 11.82 -3.87
CA GLY A 229 14.62 11.63 -4.69
C GLY A 229 15.62 10.65 -4.10
N MET A 230 15.29 9.97 -2.99
CA MET A 230 16.22 9.12 -2.24
C MET A 230 16.80 7.97 -3.08
N SER A 231 16.02 7.36 -3.96
CA SER A 231 16.47 6.22 -4.77
C SER A 231 17.25 6.61 -6.04
N THR A 232 17.18 7.87 -6.47
CA THR A 232 17.65 8.25 -7.81
C THR A 232 18.72 9.33 -7.79
N LEU A 233 18.63 10.28 -6.86
CA LEU A 233 19.50 11.46 -6.84
C LEU A 233 20.70 11.29 -5.89
N ARG A 234 21.85 11.80 -6.33
CA ARG A 234 23.01 12.06 -5.47
C ARG A 234 23.20 13.57 -5.35
N VAL A 235 23.11 14.08 -4.15
CA VAL A 235 23.26 15.51 -3.80
C VAL A 235 24.23 15.66 -2.64
#